data_126703ab94f10ee2a974eb7220cedfcf
#
_entry.id   126703ab94f10ee2a974eb7220cedfcf
#
_cell.length_a   1.000
_cell.length_b   1.000
_cell.length_c   1.000
_cell.angle_alpha   90.00
_cell.angle_beta   90.00
_cell.angle_gamma   90.00
#
_symmetry.space_group_name_H-M   'P 1'
#
loop_
_entity.id
_entity.type
_entity.pdbx_description
1 polymer ?
#
loop_
_entity_poly.entity_id
_entity_poly.type
_entity_poly.pdbx_seq_one_letter_code
_entity_poly.pdbx_strand_id
1 'polypeptide(L)'
;MSKAKAEGTQKKKNSIDMLNGPIPSRVILFAIPLALTSIFQQLFNTADSVVAGRFIDNAALAAVGGVAPIIALFVSLFVGLSIGANVVVAVHIGHQDFKRIRGAIQTTAIVSIVSGIALTLVGIVATDPILGMVNMPLDAWDEARIYLHIYFAGIIFILIYNFGS
;
A
#
# COMPACT_ATOMS: atom_id res chain seq x y z
N MET A 1 10.34 17.07 40.54
CA MET A 1 9.99 15.69 40.12
C MET A 1 8.51 15.50 39.75
N SER A 2 7.65 16.50 39.82
CA SER A 2 6.17 16.36 39.57
C SER A 2 5.73 16.57 38.12
N LYS A 3 6.45 17.31 37.27
CA LYS A 3 6.06 17.60 35.86
C LYS A 3 6.30 16.44 34.89
N ALA A 4 7.34 15.66 35.08
CA ALA A 4 7.65 14.51 34.21
C ALA A 4 6.63 13.37 34.30
N LYS A 5 5.89 13.28 35.43
CA LYS A 5 4.86 12.25 35.63
C LYS A 5 3.53 12.61 34.96
N ALA A 6 3.28 13.90 34.74
CA ALA A 6 2.06 14.39 34.08
C ALA A 6 2.14 14.26 32.54
N GLU A 7 3.30 14.46 31.92
CA GLU A 7 3.50 14.30 30.47
C GLU A 7 3.44 12.83 30.01
N GLY A 8 3.91 11.90 30.84
CA GLY A 8 3.80 10.46 30.57
C GLY A 8 2.37 9.94 30.53
N THR A 9 1.44 10.59 31.25
CA THR A 9 0.05 10.15 31.35
C THR A 9 -0.84 10.67 30.23
N GLN A 10 -0.48 11.79 29.59
CA GLN A 10 -1.24 12.32 28.46
C GLN A 10 -0.94 11.60 27.12
N LYS A 11 0.28 11.11 26.94
CA LYS A 11 0.66 10.39 25.70
C LYS A 11 0.02 9.01 25.58
N LYS A 12 -0.53 8.47 26.66
CA LYS A 12 -1.17 7.13 26.70
C LYS A 12 -2.67 7.16 26.38
N LYS A 13 -3.28 8.35 26.24
CA LYS A 13 -4.74 8.49 26.09
C LYS A 13 -5.26 8.34 24.68
N ASN A 14 -4.39 8.34 23.66
CA ASN A 14 -4.78 8.24 22.25
C ASN A 14 -4.36 6.92 21.57
N SER A 15 -3.69 6.02 22.28
CA SER A 15 -3.41 4.67 21.75
C SER A 15 -4.46 3.70 22.29
N ILE A 16 -5.17 3.03 21.39
CA ILE A 16 -6.09 1.94 21.75
C ILE A 16 -5.25 0.82 22.36
N ASP A 17 -5.43 0.57 23.66
CA ASP A 17 -4.74 -0.54 24.34
C ASP A 17 -5.38 -1.86 23.91
N MET A 18 -4.74 -2.52 22.95
CA MET A 18 -5.20 -3.80 22.38
C MET A 18 -4.86 -5.01 23.26
N LEU A 19 -3.99 -4.83 24.27
CA LEU A 19 -3.47 -5.92 25.10
C LEU A 19 -4.35 -6.21 26.32
N ASN A 20 -5.19 -5.25 26.77
CA ASN A 20 -5.98 -5.39 27.98
C ASN A 20 -7.46 -5.07 27.72
N GLY A 21 -8.36 -6.05 27.83
CA GLY A 21 -9.81 -5.88 27.76
C GLY A 21 -10.55 -6.87 26.86
N PRO A 22 -11.87 -6.77 26.72
CA PRO A 22 -12.66 -7.68 25.88
C PRO A 22 -12.29 -7.50 24.40
N ILE A 23 -11.75 -8.54 23.80
CA ILE A 23 -11.24 -8.58 22.42
C ILE A 23 -12.25 -8.04 21.40
N PRO A 24 -13.54 -8.44 21.39
CA PRO A 24 -14.47 -8.01 20.34
C PRO A 24 -14.69 -6.50 20.31
N SER A 25 -14.82 -5.85 21.48
CA SER A 25 -15.04 -4.41 21.56
C SER A 25 -13.84 -3.60 21.05
N ARG A 26 -12.63 -4.08 21.32
CA ARG A 26 -11.39 -3.42 20.88
C ARG A 26 -11.16 -3.56 19.39
N VAL A 27 -11.45 -4.75 18.84
CA VAL A 27 -11.39 -5.00 17.41
C VAL A 27 -12.37 -4.09 16.65
N ILE A 28 -13.61 -3.96 17.11
CA ILE A 28 -14.61 -3.09 16.49
C ILE A 28 -14.16 -1.62 16.54
N LEU A 29 -13.67 -1.15 17.68
CA LEU A 29 -13.20 0.23 17.85
C LEU A 29 -12.01 0.56 16.94
N PHE A 30 -11.15 -0.41 16.66
CA PHE A 30 -10.04 -0.29 15.73
C PHE A 30 -10.49 -0.39 14.26
N ALA A 31 -11.46 -1.27 13.98
CA ALA A 31 -11.95 -1.49 12.62
C ALA A 31 -12.73 -0.29 12.05
N ILE A 32 -13.46 0.46 12.89
CA ILE A 32 -14.27 1.60 12.43
C ILE A 32 -13.41 2.69 11.74
N PRO A 33 -12.31 3.21 12.33
CA PRO A 33 -11.47 4.19 11.64
C PRO A 33 -10.85 3.65 10.36
N LEU A 34 -10.45 2.37 10.33
CA LEU A 34 -9.90 1.74 9.12
C LEU A 34 -10.96 1.62 8.02
N ALA A 35 -12.18 1.21 8.37
CA ALA A 35 -13.30 1.15 7.43
C ALA A 35 -13.64 2.53 6.85
N LEU A 36 -13.66 3.57 7.70
CA LEU A 36 -13.86 4.94 7.25
C LEU A 36 -12.76 5.40 6.28
N THR A 37 -11.50 5.11 6.59
CA THR A 37 -10.37 5.42 5.70
C THR A 37 -10.52 4.71 4.35
N SER A 38 -10.91 3.44 4.35
CA SER A 38 -11.16 2.67 3.12
C SER A 38 -12.33 3.24 2.30
N ILE A 39 -13.38 3.69 2.96
CA ILE A 39 -14.52 4.35 2.29
C ILE A 39 -14.06 5.67 1.63
N PHE A 40 -13.29 6.49 2.34
CA PHE A 40 -12.75 7.73 1.77
C PHE A 40 -11.82 7.46 0.59
N GLN A 41 -10.94 6.46 0.68
CA GLN A 41 -10.09 6.05 -0.45
C GLN A 41 -10.93 5.64 -1.65
N GLN A 42 -12.01 4.89 -1.45
CA GLN A 42 -12.89 4.49 -2.55
C GLN A 42 -13.64 5.68 -3.16
N LEU A 43 -14.05 6.65 -2.34
CA LEU A 43 -14.65 7.89 -2.84
C LEU A 43 -13.65 8.70 -3.69
N PHE A 44 -12.39 8.82 -3.25
CA PHE A 44 -11.34 9.47 -4.04
C PHE A 44 -11.11 8.75 -5.37
N ASN A 45 -10.96 7.43 -5.37
CA ASN A 45 -10.81 6.64 -6.60
C ASN A 45 -11.99 6.82 -7.55
N THR A 46 -13.21 6.90 -7.01
CA THR A 46 -14.42 7.16 -7.83
C THR A 46 -14.39 8.57 -8.41
N ALA A 47 -14.03 9.56 -7.61
CA ALA A 47 -13.90 10.95 -8.06
C ALA A 47 -12.84 11.09 -9.16
N ASP A 48 -11.68 10.47 -8.98
CA ASP A 48 -10.62 10.44 -9.98
C ASP A 48 -11.08 9.81 -11.29
N SER A 49 -11.82 8.69 -11.21
CA SER A 49 -12.39 8.03 -12.39
C SER A 49 -13.41 8.91 -13.12
N VAL A 50 -14.25 9.67 -12.38
CA VAL A 50 -15.22 10.60 -12.96
C VAL A 50 -14.51 11.79 -13.64
N VAL A 51 -13.48 12.32 -13.00
CA VAL A 51 -12.67 13.42 -13.56
C VAL A 51 -11.93 12.94 -14.82
N ALA A 52 -11.28 11.79 -14.75
CA ALA A 52 -10.63 11.18 -15.90
C ALA A 52 -11.60 10.96 -17.06
N GLY A 53 -12.76 10.38 -16.80
CA GLY A 53 -13.77 10.13 -17.85
C GLY A 53 -14.40 11.38 -18.47
N ARG A 54 -14.30 12.55 -17.80
CA ARG A 54 -14.85 13.82 -18.33
C ARG A 54 -13.82 14.70 -19.04
N PHE A 55 -12.56 14.62 -18.64
CA PHE A 55 -11.54 15.59 -19.04
C PHE A 55 -10.38 14.94 -19.82
N ILE A 56 -10.32 13.60 -19.89
CA ILE A 56 -9.26 12.87 -20.58
C ILE A 56 -9.82 12.26 -21.85
N ASP A 57 -9.00 12.18 -22.89
CA ASP A 57 -9.35 11.56 -24.16
C ASP A 57 -9.64 10.06 -24.01
N ASN A 58 -10.46 9.51 -24.94
CA ASN A 58 -10.82 8.11 -24.94
C ASN A 58 -9.61 7.16 -25.03
N ALA A 59 -8.55 7.56 -25.72
CA ALA A 59 -7.30 6.81 -25.81
C ALA A 59 -6.62 6.68 -24.44
N ALA A 60 -6.50 7.78 -23.71
CA ALA A 60 -5.91 7.78 -22.38
C ALA A 60 -6.77 6.98 -21.37
N LEU A 61 -8.09 7.05 -21.47
CA LEU A 61 -8.98 6.27 -20.64
C LEU A 61 -8.85 4.75 -20.92
N ALA A 62 -8.74 4.38 -22.19
CA ALA A 62 -8.49 3.00 -22.61
C ALA A 62 -7.12 2.51 -22.15
N ALA A 63 -6.09 3.37 -22.21
CA ALA A 63 -4.75 3.08 -21.72
C ALA A 63 -4.76 2.75 -20.23
N VAL A 64 -5.31 3.63 -19.39
CA VAL A 64 -5.36 3.42 -17.93
C VAL A 64 -6.24 2.22 -17.58
N GLY A 65 -7.43 2.12 -18.17
CA GLY A 65 -8.38 1.04 -17.88
C GLY A 65 -7.88 -0.33 -18.32
N GLY A 66 -7.18 -0.40 -19.46
CA GLY A 66 -6.64 -1.66 -19.98
C GLY A 66 -5.52 -2.25 -19.15
N VAL A 67 -4.67 -1.41 -18.54
CA VAL A 67 -3.53 -1.88 -17.72
C VAL A 67 -3.84 -2.00 -16.24
N ALA A 68 -4.92 -1.37 -15.75
CA ALA A 68 -5.30 -1.36 -14.34
C ALA A 68 -5.40 -2.76 -13.69
N PRO A 69 -5.99 -3.79 -14.33
CA PRO A 69 -6.05 -5.14 -13.75
C PRO A 69 -4.67 -5.77 -13.54
N ILE A 70 -3.73 -5.52 -14.44
CA ILE A 70 -2.36 -6.05 -14.33
C ILE A 70 -1.64 -5.38 -13.17
N ILE A 71 -1.75 -4.05 -13.08
CA ILE A 71 -1.21 -3.27 -11.97
C ILE A 71 -1.78 -3.78 -10.65
N ALA A 72 -3.10 -3.96 -10.57
CA ALA A 72 -3.77 -4.46 -9.39
C ALA A 72 -3.26 -5.85 -8.97
N LEU A 73 -2.96 -6.73 -9.92
CA LEU A 73 -2.40 -8.05 -9.65
C LEU A 73 -1.01 -7.94 -9.00
N PHE A 74 -0.12 -7.15 -9.58
CA PHE A 74 1.22 -6.93 -9.00
C PHE A 74 1.14 -6.31 -7.60
N VAL A 75 0.35 -5.26 -7.43
CA VAL A 75 0.18 -4.60 -6.13
C VAL A 75 -0.39 -5.57 -5.09
N SER A 76 -1.42 -6.35 -5.44
CA SER A 76 -2.05 -7.31 -4.52
C SER A 76 -1.09 -8.38 -4.04
N LEU A 77 -0.18 -8.85 -4.90
CA LEU A 77 0.86 -9.81 -4.52
C LEU A 77 1.75 -9.25 -3.41
N PHE A 78 2.21 -8.01 -3.56
CA PHE A 78 3.09 -7.36 -2.58
C PHE A 78 2.36 -6.89 -1.33
N VAL A 79 1.11 -6.46 -1.45
CA VAL A 79 0.25 -6.18 -0.29
C VAL A 79 0.07 -7.44 0.55
N GLY A 80 -0.18 -8.60 -0.07
CA GLY A 80 -0.24 -9.88 0.63
C GLY A 80 1.05 -10.24 1.36
N LEU A 81 2.20 -10.02 0.71
CA LEU A 81 3.52 -10.23 1.34
C LEU A 81 3.75 -9.26 2.52
N SER A 82 3.35 -8.01 2.38
CA SER A 82 3.42 -6.98 3.43
C SER A 82 2.58 -7.37 4.65
N ILE A 83 1.35 -7.85 4.44
CA ILE A 83 0.49 -8.35 5.53
C ILE A 83 1.21 -9.46 6.30
N GLY A 84 1.85 -10.40 5.60
CA GLY A 84 2.64 -11.45 6.24
C GLY A 84 3.79 -10.91 7.10
N ALA A 85 4.52 -9.92 6.60
CA ALA A 85 5.60 -9.27 7.35
C ALA A 85 5.07 -8.56 8.61
N ASN A 86 3.96 -7.83 8.49
CA ASN A 86 3.32 -7.13 9.60
C ASN A 86 2.83 -8.09 10.68
N VAL A 87 2.30 -9.26 10.31
CA VAL A 87 1.92 -10.32 11.26
C VAL A 87 3.13 -10.80 12.06
N VAL A 88 4.28 -11.02 11.42
CA VAL A 88 5.52 -11.43 12.14
C VAL A 88 5.95 -10.36 13.15
N VAL A 89 5.92 -9.10 12.77
CA VAL A 89 6.23 -7.98 13.69
C VAL A 89 5.23 -7.96 14.85
N ALA A 90 3.94 -8.07 14.57
CA ALA A 90 2.88 -8.06 15.59
C ALA A 90 3.03 -9.20 16.61
N VAL A 91 3.39 -10.41 16.17
CA VAL A 91 3.66 -11.55 17.05
C VAL A 91 4.84 -11.27 17.99
N HIS A 92 5.93 -10.69 17.49
CA HIS A 92 7.07 -10.33 18.33
C HIS A 92 6.75 -9.19 19.32
N ILE A 93 5.88 -8.24 18.93
CA ILE A 93 5.36 -7.22 19.84
C ILE A 93 4.56 -7.88 20.98
N GLY A 94 3.69 -8.85 20.67
CA GLY A 94 2.92 -9.59 21.67
C GLY A 94 3.79 -10.36 22.68
N HIS A 95 4.93 -10.88 22.22
CA HIS A 95 5.93 -11.54 23.09
C HIS A 95 6.88 -10.58 23.80
N GLN A 96 6.80 -9.27 23.57
CA GLN A 96 7.70 -8.24 24.13
C GLN A 96 9.19 -8.47 23.81
N ASP A 97 9.49 -9.15 22.71
CA ASP A 97 10.87 -9.45 22.28
C ASP A 97 11.41 -8.29 21.43
N PHE A 98 11.83 -7.22 22.09
CA PHE A 98 12.31 -5.98 21.43
C PHE A 98 13.51 -6.21 20.49
N LYS A 99 14.33 -7.23 20.75
CA LYS A 99 15.48 -7.54 19.89
C LYS A 99 15.01 -8.13 18.55
N ARG A 100 14.04 -9.02 18.57
CA ARG A 100 13.46 -9.63 17.36
C ARG A 100 12.59 -8.65 16.61
N ILE A 101 11.84 -7.78 17.29
CA ILE A 101 11.06 -6.70 16.66
C ILE A 101 11.98 -5.84 15.78
N ARG A 102 13.12 -5.39 16.32
CA ARG A 102 14.06 -4.55 15.57
C ARG A 102 14.61 -5.27 14.33
N GLY A 103 14.96 -6.55 14.48
CA GLY A 103 15.40 -7.38 13.35
C GLY A 103 14.31 -7.56 12.29
N ALA A 104 13.08 -7.83 12.70
CA ALA A 104 11.94 -7.96 11.78
C ALA A 104 11.68 -6.67 10.99
N ILE A 105 11.65 -5.51 11.66
CA ILE A 105 11.47 -4.20 11.01
C ILE A 105 12.60 -3.91 10.01
N GLN A 106 13.85 -4.16 10.39
CA GLN A 106 14.99 -3.97 9.48
C GLN A 106 14.91 -4.88 8.26
N THR A 107 14.56 -6.15 8.45
CA THR A 107 14.39 -7.10 7.34
C THR A 107 13.25 -6.68 6.43
N THR A 108 12.11 -6.28 7.00
CA THR A 108 10.96 -5.79 6.25
C THR A 108 11.32 -4.56 5.40
N ALA A 109 12.05 -3.60 5.97
CA ALA A 109 12.50 -2.41 5.25
C ALA A 109 13.44 -2.77 4.08
N ILE A 110 14.40 -3.67 4.30
CA ILE A 110 15.31 -4.12 3.23
C ILE A 110 14.53 -4.86 2.14
N VAL A 111 13.65 -5.76 2.51
CA VAL A 111 12.80 -6.52 1.56
C VAL A 111 11.95 -5.58 0.74
N SER A 112 11.32 -4.56 1.35
CA SER A 112 10.48 -3.59 0.61
C SER A 112 11.29 -2.80 -0.43
N ILE A 113 12.49 -2.34 -0.08
CA ILE A 113 13.35 -1.59 -0.99
C ILE A 113 13.86 -2.47 -2.12
N VAL A 114 14.39 -3.65 -1.80
CA VAL A 114 14.93 -4.60 -2.81
C VAL A 114 13.82 -5.05 -3.76
N SER A 115 12.66 -5.43 -3.22
CA SER A 115 11.50 -5.80 -4.04
C SER A 115 11.00 -4.64 -4.88
N GLY A 116 11.00 -3.41 -4.34
CA GLY A 116 10.62 -2.21 -5.08
C GLY A 116 11.51 -1.94 -6.27
N ILE A 117 12.83 -1.98 -6.07
CA ILE A 117 13.81 -1.79 -7.15
C ILE A 117 13.66 -2.91 -8.21
N ALA A 118 13.60 -4.17 -7.76
CA ALA A 118 13.45 -5.29 -8.67
C ALA A 118 12.17 -5.18 -9.52
N LEU A 119 11.05 -4.82 -8.88
CA LEU A 119 9.77 -4.67 -9.57
C LEU A 119 9.76 -3.48 -10.53
N THR A 120 10.39 -2.37 -10.16
CA THR A 120 10.57 -1.22 -11.06
C THR A 120 11.33 -1.63 -12.32
N LEU A 121 12.47 -2.29 -12.16
CA LEU A 121 13.29 -2.72 -13.32
C LEU A 121 12.56 -3.73 -14.21
N VAL A 122 11.97 -4.76 -13.59
CA VAL A 122 11.20 -5.78 -14.31
C VAL A 122 9.97 -5.16 -14.98
N GLY A 123 9.26 -4.28 -14.31
CA GLY A 123 8.06 -3.62 -14.82
C GLY A 123 8.34 -2.74 -16.02
N ILE A 124 9.43 -1.95 -15.98
CA ILE A 124 9.83 -1.12 -17.13
C ILE A 124 10.19 -1.99 -18.35
N VAL A 125 10.95 -3.07 -18.15
CA VAL A 125 11.33 -3.99 -19.25
C VAL A 125 10.10 -4.77 -19.75
N ALA A 126 9.18 -5.14 -18.88
CA ALA A 126 7.99 -5.90 -19.22
C ALA A 126 6.86 -5.05 -19.80
N THR A 127 6.98 -3.73 -19.86
CA THR A 127 5.90 -2.83 -20.32
C THR A 127 5.38 -3.20 -21.71
N ASP A 128 6.25 -3.31 -22.70
CA ASP A 128 5.84 -3.62 -24.08
C ASP A 128 5.22 -5.03 -24.21
N PRO A 129 5.80 -6.09 -23.65
CA PRO A 129 5.12 -7.40 -23.54
C PRO A 129 3.74 -7.34 -22.88
N ILE A 130 3.60 -6.59 -21.79
CA ILE A 130 2.32 -6.44 -21.07
C ILE A 130 1.27 -5.81 -21.97
N LEU A 131 1.61 -4.71 -22.67
CA LEU A 131 0.70 -4.04 -23.61
C LEU A 131 0.27 -4.96 -24.76
N GLY A 132 1.18 -5.78 -25.25
CA GLY A 132 0.87 -6.79 -26.25
C GLY A 132 -0.11 -7.86 -25.74
N MET A 133 0.07 -8.31 -24.49
CA MET A 133 -0.82 -9.32 -23.88
C MET A 133 -2.25 -8.83 -23.68
N VAL A 134 -2.45 -7.55 -23.37
CA VAL A 134 -3.79 -6.94 -23.22
C VAL A 134 -4.40 -6.49 -24.54
N ASN A 135 -3.71 -6.74 -25.68
CA ASN A 135 -4.13 -6.27 -27.00
C ASN A 135 -4.44 -4.75 -27.00
N MET A 136 -3.53 -3.96 -26.44
CA MET A 136 -3.72 -2.51 -26.36
C MET A 136 -3.89 -1.91 -27.75
N PRO A 137 -4.93 -1.07 -27.99
CA PRO A 137 -5.09 -0.37 -29.26
C PRO A 137 -3.89 0.51 -29.60
N LEU A 138 -3.54 0.62 -30.87
CA LEU A 138 -2.36 1.38 -31.31
C LEU A 138 -2.46 2.87 -31.00
N ASP A 139 -3.64 3.42 -30.99
CA ASP A 139 -3.93 4.81 -30.64
C ASP A 139 -3.75 5.11 -29.14
N ALA A 140 -3.85 4.10 -28.28
CA ALA A 140 -3.64 4.21 -26.83
C ALA A 140 -2.28 3.65 -26.35
N TRP A 141 -1.45 3.14 -27.26
CA TRP A 141 -0.21 2.43 -26.91
C TRP A 141 0.81 3.32 -26.21
N ASP A 142 1.05 4.50 -26.75
CA ASP A 142 2.07 5.40 -26.22
C ASP A 142 1.65 5.96 -24.84
N GLU A 143 0.37 6.32 -24.66
CA GLU A 143 -0.16 6.76 -23.38
C GLU A 143 -0.09 5.65 -22.33
N ALA A 144 -0.45 4.42 -22.69
CA ALA A 144 -0.36 3.26 -21.80
C ALA A 144 1.08 2.95 -21.41
N ARG A 145 2.03 3.08 -22.33
CA ARG A 145 3.46 2.89 -22.09
C ARG A 145 3.99 3.92 -21.10
N ILE A 146 3.71 5.20 -21.33
CA ILE A 146 4.12 6.29 -20.43
C ILE A 146 3.52 6.08 -19.05
N TYR A 147 2.23 5.75 -18.98
CA TYR A 147 1.53 5.50 -17.73
C TYR A 147 2.17 4.35 -16.93
N LEU A 148 2.44 3.21 -17.57
CA LEU A 148 3.11 2.07 -16.93
C LEU A 148 4.51 2.42 -16.44
N HIS A 149 5.30 3.15 -17.24
CA HIS A 149 6.65 3.55 -16.82
C HIS A 149 6.62 4.44 -15.57
N ILE A 150 5.73 5.44 -15.53
CA ILE A 150 5.56 6.31 -14.36
C ILE A 150 5.08 5.49 -13.15
N TYR A 151 4.13 4.58 -13.37
CA TYR A 151 3.61 3.74 -12.32
C TYR A 151 4.68 2.82 -11.72
N PHE A 152 5.44 2.11 -12.56
CA PHE A 152 6.52 1.24 -12.12
C PHE A 152 7.67 2.02 -11.46
N ALA A 153 7.96 3.23 -11.91
CA ALA A 153 8.92 4.11 -11.22
C ALA A 153 8.44 4.51 -9.82
N GLY A 154 7.13 4.68 -9.64
CA GLY A 154 6.51 5.03 -8.35
C GLY A 154 6.27 3.84 -7.41
N ILE A 155 6.33 2.61 -7.90
CA ILE A 155 5.93 1.42 -7.14
C ILE A 155 6.78 1.19 -5.89
N ILE A 156 8.03 1.61 -5.89
CA ILE A 156 8.93 1.52 -4.73
C ILE A 156 8.35 2.28 -3.53
N PHE A 157 7.75 3.44 -3.72
CA PHE A 157 7.12 4.22 -2.65
C PHE A 157 5.86 3.54 -2.13
N ILE A 158 5.08 2.92 -3.01
CA ILE A 158 3.89 2.14 -2.65
C ILE A 158 4.30 0.95 -1.78
N LEU A 159 5.37 0.24 -2.14
CA LEU A 159 5.87 -0.90 -1.38
C LEU A 159 6.41 -0.47 -0.01
N ILE A 160 7.23 0.58 0.05
CA ILE A 160 7.74 1.12 1.32
C ILE A 160 6.57 1.50 2.24
N TYR A 161 5.54 2.15 1.70
CA TYR A 161 4.34 2.49 2.46
C TYR A 161 3.62 1.24 2.99
N ASN A 162 3.35 0.24 2.13
CA ASN A 162 2.64 -0.97 2.51
C ASN A 162 3.40 -1.82 3.54
N PHE A 163 4.72 -1.93 3.42
CA PHE A 163 5.54 -2.66 4.37
C PHE A 163 5.78 -1.90 5.68
N GLY A 164 5.63 -0.57 5.68
CA GLY A 164 5.80 0.29 6.86
C GLY A 164 4.51 0.61 7.60
N SER A 165 3.35 0.25 7.06
CA SER A 165 2.03 0.45 7.64
C SER A 165 1.63 -0.71 8.53
#